data_0ecddf9b7a08225536a6adf93c312d9c
#
_entry.id   0ecddf9b7a08225536a6adf93c312d9c
#
_cell.length_a   1.000
_cell.length_b   1.000
_cell.length_c   1.000
_cell.angle_alpha   90.00
_cell.angle_beta   90.00
_cell.angle_gamma   90.00
#
_symmetry.space_group_name_H-M   'P 1'
#
loop_
_entity.id
_entity.type
_entity.pdbx_description
1 polymer ?
#
loop_
_entity_poly.entity_id
_entity_poly.type
_entity_poly.pdbx_seq_one_letter_code
_entity_poly.pdbx_strand_id
1 'polypeptide(L)'
;VRDNPEAMTDPTPQDVQRYIADGLTCDHLEVEGDGRHFFATIVSPEFEGLLRIRRHQRVYAALGDRMREQIHALSMKTLTPAEWASQRALGSEAARPSH
;
A
#
# COMPACT_ATOMS: atom_id res chain seq x y z
N VAL A 1 5.85 -20.35 -22.47
CA VAL A 1 5.64 -20.15 -21.96
C VAL A 1 5.63 -19.95 -21.08
N ARG A 2 5.71 -19.84 -21.02
CA ARG A 2 5.71 -19.71 -20.25
C ARG A 2 5.19 -19.24 -19.43
N ASP A 3 4.99 -19.05 -19.23
CA ASP A 3 4.25 -18.51 -18.40
C ASP A 3 3.71 -19.15 -17.27
N ASN A 4 3.53 -20.15 -17.19
CA ASN A 4 2.91 -20.87 -16.15
C ASN A 4 3.55 -20.78 -14.81
N PRO A 5 4.85 -20.84 -14.70
CA PRO A 5 5.47 -20.64 -13.41
C PRO A 5 5.12 -19.29 -12.81
N GLU A 6 4.90 -18.35 -13.66
CA GLU A 6 4.57 -17.04 -13.16
C GLU A 6 3.22 -17.03 -12.51
N ALA A 7 2.30 -17.81 -13.03
CA ALA A 7 0.99 -17.88 -12.46
C ALA A 7 1.04 -18.52 -11.10
N MET A 8 2.06 -19.29 -10.82
CA MET A 8 2.18 -20.01 -9.58
C MET A 8 3.01 -19.27 -8.54
N THR A 9 3.65 -18.20 -8.93
CA THR A 9 4.52 -17.49 -7.99
C THR A 9 3.74 -16.46 -7.22
N ASP A 10 4.26 -16.12 -6.06
CA ASP A 10 3.68 -15.08 -5.26
C ASP A 10 3.87 -13.74 -5.94
N PRO A 11 2.99 -12.79 -5.68
CA PRO A 11 3.17 -11.45 -6.24
C PRO A 11 4.42 -10.79 -5.70
N THR A 12 5.01 -9.93 -6.50
CA THR A 12 6.13 -9.11 -6.08
C THR A 12 5.59 -7.81 -5.52
N PRO A 13 6.43 -7.06 -4.80
CA PRO A 13 5.99 -5.72 -4.36
C PRO A 13 5.52 -4.85 -5.53
N GLN A 14 6.17 -4.99 -6.68
CA GLN A 14 5.75 -4.22 -7.86
C GLN A 14 4.37 -4.65 -8.34
N ASP A 15 4.07 -5.94 -8.24
CA ASP A 15 2.75 -6.43 -8.61
C ASP A 15 1.69 -5.84 -7.69
N VAL A 16 1.95 -5.86 -6.38
CA VAL A 16 1.01 -5.34 -5.41
C VAL A 16 0.79 -3.85 -5.65
N GLN A 17 1.86 -3.13 -5.93
CA GLN A 17 1.75 -1.71 -6.22
C GLN A 17 0.85 -1.46 -7.43
N ARG A 18 1.02 -2.25 -8.47
CA ARG A 18 0.21 -2.11 -9.67
C ARG A 18 -1.25 -2.42 -9.37
N TYR A 19 -1.50 -3.47 -8.59
CA TYR A 19 -2.87 -3.83 -8.25
C TYR A 19 -3.57 -2.70 -7.52
N ILE A 20 -2.89 -2.08 -6.57
CA ILE A 20 -3.48 -0.98 -5.83
C ILE A 20 -3.72 0.21 -6.75
N ALA A 21 -2.74 0.54 -7.57
CA ALA A 21 -2.84 1.69 -8.46
C ALA A 21 -3.95 1.54 -9.48
N ASP A 22 -4.23 0.31 -9.88
CA ASP A 22 -5.29 0.07 -10.86
C ASP A 22 -6.67 0.39 -10.30
N GLY A 23 -6.84 0.23 -8.99
CA GLY A 23 -8.16 0.38 -8.41
C GLY A 23 -8.31 1.56 -7.48
N LEU A 24 -7.28 2.36 -7.30
CA LEU A 24 -7.30 3.45 -6.33
C LEU A 24 -6.41 4.58 -6.83
N THR A 25 -6.94 5.80 -6.80
CA THR A 25 -6.16 6.97 -7.18
C THR A 25 -5.20 7.29 -6.03
N CYS A 26 -3.91 7.27 -6.30
CA CYS A 26 -2.91 7.51 -5.27
C CYS A 26 -2.02 8.68 -5.65
N ASP A 27 -1.76 9.56 -4.68
CA ASP A 27 -0.77 10.60 -4.84
C ASP A 27 0.62 10.06 -4.60
N HIS A 28 0.73 9.05 -3.75
CA HIS A 28 1.98 8.40 -3.47
C HIS A 28 1.68 6.95 -3.13
N LEU A 29 2.49 6.05 -3.62
CA LEU A 29 2.26 4.64 -3.40
C LEU A 29 3.59 3.92 -3.44
N GLU A 30 3.93 3.27 -2.33
CA GLU A 30 5.12 2.44 -2.24
C GLU A 30 4.74 1.10 -1.66
N VAL A 31 5.32 0.04 -2.19
CA VAL A 31 5.15 -1.28 -1.62
C VAL A 31 6.52 -1.91 -1.48
N GLU A 32 6.81 -2.40 -0.27
CA GLU A 32 8.03 -3.12 0.01
C GLU A 32 7.68 -4.51 0.49
N GLY A 33 8.63 -5.40 0.43
CA GLY A 33 8.37 -6.72 0.93
C GLY A 33 9.46 -7.69 0.51
N ASP A 34 9.43 -8.85 1.18
CA ASP A 34 10.41 -9.91 0.92
C ASP A 34 9.79 -11.07 0.17
N GLY A 35 8.61 -10.89 -0.40
CA GLY A 35 7.91 -11.95 -1.10
C GLY A 35 6.93 -12.70 -0.23
N ARG A 36 7.06 -12.61 1.07
CA ARG A 36 6.15 -13.25 2.00
C ARG A 36 5.31 -12.26 2.74
N HIS A 37 5.88 -11.11 3.03
CA HIS A 37 5.17 -10.04 3.70
C HIS A 37 5.33 -8.78 2.87
N PHE A 38 4.27 -7.99 2.83
CA PHE A 38 4.28 -6.75 2.06
C PHE A 38 3.87 -5.62 2.98
N PHE A 39 4.49 -4.49 2.78
CA PHE A 39 4.12 -3.28 3.49
C PHE A 39 3.88 -2.18 2.48
N ALA A 40 2.69 -1.64 2.47
CA ALA A 40 2.29 -0.61 1.52
C ALA A 40 2.10 0.72 2.23
N THR A 41 2.65 1.78 1.64
CA THR A 41 2.37 3.14 2.07
C THR A 41 1.52 3.75 0.97
N ILE A 42 0.30 4.11 1.30
CA ILE A 42 -0.70 4.52 0.33
C ILE A 42 -1.23 5.88 0.70
N VAL A 43 -1.02 6.86 -0.16
CA VAL A 43 -1.50 8.22 0.03
C VAL A 43 -2.54 8.47 -1.04
N SER A 44 -3.77 8.76 -0.63
CA SER A 44 -4.84 8.93 -1.58
C SER A 44 -5.84 9.97 -1.09
N PRO A 45 -6.29 10.87 -1.98
CA PRO A 45 -7.36 11.79 -1.60
C PRO A 45 -8.68 11.05 -1.35
N GLU A 46 -8.80 9.82 -1.83
CA GLU A 46 -10.01 9.03 -1.60
C GLU A 46 -10.17 8.65 -0.14
N PHE A 47 -9.11 8.78 0.65
CA PHE A 47 -9.18 8.45 2.07
C PHE A 47 -9.72 9.57 2.92
N GLU A 48 -9.93 10.76 2.36
CA GLU A 48 -10.37 11.89 3.15
C GLU A 48 -11.76 11.61 3.70
N GLY A 49 -11.90 11.89 4.99
CA GLY A 49 -13.17 11.66 5.66
C GLY A 49 -13.39 10.22 6.09
N LEU A 50 -12.46 9.33 5.79
CA LEU A 50 -12.62 7.92 6.12
C LEU A 50 -11.79 7.57 7.35
N LEU A 51 -12.37 6.77 8.22
CA LEU A 51 -11.64 6.17 9.32
C LEU A 51 -10.71 5.09 8.79
N ARG A 52 -9.74 4.72 9.62
CA ARG A 52 -8.71 3.78 9.18
C ARG A 52 -9.30 2.49 8.62
N ILE A 53 -10.30 1.94 9.30
CA ILE A 53 -10.85 0.66 8.85
C ILE A 53 -11.51 0.81 7.48
N ARG A 54 -12.13 1.96 7.24
CA ARG A 54 -12.74 2.19 5.93
C ARG A 54 -11.69 2.37 4.85
N ARG A 55 -10.56 2.99 5.21
CA ARG A 55 -9.47 3.13 4.25
C ARG A 55 -8.93 1.77 3.86
N HIS A 56 -8.76 0.89 4.84
CA HIS A 56 -8.28 -0.45 4.55
C HIS A 56 -9.27 -1.21 3.67
N GLN A 57 -10.55 -1.07 3.95
CA GLN A 57 -11.56 -1.71 3.12
C GLN A 57 -11.51 -1.20 1.69
N ARG A 58 -11.24 0.09 1.53
CA ARG A 58 -11.13 0.67 0.20
C ARG A 58 -9.96 0.07 -0.57
N VAL A 59 -8.84 -0.14 0.12
CA VAL A 59 -7.69 -0.76 -0.50
C VAL A 59 -7.98 -2.20 -0.85
N TYR A 60 -8.62 -2.94 0.04
CA TYR A 60 -8.97 -4.32 -0.25
C TYR A 60 -9.90 -4.39 -1.47
N ALA A 61 -10.82 -3.44 -1.58
CA ALA A 61 -11.69 -3.40 -2.75
C ALA A 61 -10.90 -3.16 -4.03
N ALA A 62 -9.87 -2.33 -3.95
CA ALA A 62 -9.03 -2.07 -5.11
C ALA A 62 -8.26 -3.32 -5.51
N LEU A 63 -7.81 -4.10 -4.53
CA LEU A 63 -7.08 -5.32 -4.80
C LEU A 63 -7.97 -6.41 -5.39
N GLY A 64 -9.22 -6.43 -4.99
CA GLY A 64 -10.13 -7.47 -5.45
C GLY A 64 -9.62 -8.84 -5.06
N ASP A 65 -9.59 -9.75 -6.01
CA ASP A 65 -9.16 -11.12 -5.76
C ASP A 65 -7.69 -11.34 -6.03
N ARG A 66 -6.98 -10.31 -6.44
CA ARG A 66 -5.61 -10.49 -6.93
C ARG A 66 -4.65 -10.98 -5.88
N MET A 67 -4.95 -10.70 -4.62
CA MET A 67 -4.12 -11.15 -3.51
C MET A 67 -4.89 -12.00 -2.54
N ARG A 68 -5.85 -12.76 -3.05
CA ARG A 68 -6.76 -13.49 -2.17
C ARG A 68 -6.01 -14.31 -1.13
N GLU A 69 -4.96 -15.00 -1.56
CA GLU A 69 -4.26 -15.90 -0.64
C GLU A 69 -3.18 -15.20 0.15
N GLN A 70 -2.70 -14.06 -0.34
CA GLN A 70 -1.64 -13.34 0.33
C GLN A 70 -2.14 -12.10 1.05
N ILE A 71 -3.45 -11.87 1.07
CA ILE A 71 -3.98 -10.61 1.57
C ILE A 71 -3.63 -10.40 3.05
N HIS A 72 -3.58 -11.45 3.82
CA HIS A 72 -3.26 -11.31 5.23
C HIS A 72 -1.79 -11.02 5.47
N ALA A 73 -0.97 -11.15 4.44
CA ALA A 73 0.45 -10.81 4.54
C ALA A 73 0.69 -9.35 4.19
N LEU A 74 -0.35 -8.59 3.88
CA LEU A 74 -0.22 -7.19 3.51
C LEU A 74 -0.51 -6.31 4.69
N SER A 75 0.47 -5.52 5.09
CA SER A 75 0.29 -4.44 6.04
C SER A 75 0.25 -3.15 5.27
N MET A 76 -0.52 -2.18 5.76
CA MET A 76 -0.62 -0.94 5.01
C MET A 76 -0.72 0.25 5.95
N LYS A 77 -0.20 1.35 5.45
CA LYS A 77 -0.33 2.65 6.07
C LYS A 77 -1.10 3.52 5.09
N THR A 78 -2.25 4.01 5.52
CA THR A 78 -3.13 4.75 4.64
C THR A 78 -3.21 6.19 5.11
N LEU A 79 -2.97 7.11 4.20
CA LEU A 79 -2.85 8.52 4.52
C LEU A 79 -3.60 9.35 3.49
N THR A 80 -4.15 10.48 3.94
CA THR A 80 -4.59 11.50 3.00
C THR A 80 -3.37 12.32 2.59
N PRO A 81 -3.47 13.08 1.49
CA PRO A 81 -2.35 13.95 1.10
C PRO A 81 -1.94 14.91 2.21
N ALA A 82 -2.90 15.42 2.97
CA ALA A 82 -2.57 16.34 4.05
C ALA A 82 -1.82 15.64 5.17
N GLU A 83 -2.27 14.42 5.50
CA GLU A 83 -1.58 13.64 6.53
C GLU A 83 -0.17 13.28 6.09
N TRP A 84 -0.02 12.95 4.83
CA TRP A 84 1.29 12.62 4.28
C TRP A 84 2.23 13.80 4.37
N ALA A 85 1.75 14.99 4.02
CA ALA A 85 2.56 16.19 4.11
C ALA A 85 2.97 16.47 5.54
N SER A 86 2.02 16.30 6.48
CA SER A 86 2.32 16.51 7.89
C SER A 86 3.34 15.54 8.40
N GLN A 87 3.21 14.29 8.03
CA GLN A 87 4.13 13.27 8.50
C GLN A 87 5.52 13.47 7.93
N ARG A 88 5.62 13.92 6.70
CA ARG A 88 6.93 14.18 6.12
C ARG A 88 7.64 15.29 6.87
N ALA A 89 6.91 16.34 7.22
CA ALA A 89 7.50 17.44 7.98
C ALA A 89 7.93 16.97 9.35
N LEU A 90 7.06 16.21 10.03
CA LEU A 90 7.38 15.70 11.34
C LEU A 90 8.49 14.67 11.27
N GLY A 91 8.48 13.87 10.24
CA GLY A 91 9.53 12.88 10.05
C GLY A 91 10.88 13.51 9.89
N SER A 92 10.96 14.61 9.19
CA SER A 92 12.21 15.34 9.05
C SER A 92 12.72 15.78 10.39
N GLU A 93 11.82 16.29 11.21
CA GLU A 93 12.23 16.73 12.53
C GLU A 93 12.57 15.56 13.42
N ALA A 94 11.78 14.52 13.34
CA ALA A 94 12.03 13.35 14.18
C ALA A 94 13.33 12.68 13.82
N ALA A 95 13.79 12.86 12.62
CA ALA A 95 15.04 12.24 12.20
C ALA A 95 16.24 12.94 12.79
N ARG A 96 16.06 14.04 13.47
CA ARG A 96 17.17 14.75 14.04
C ARG A 96 17.81 13.97 15.15
N PRO A 97 19.12 14.09 15.28
CA PRO A 97 19.83 13.31 16.27
C PRO A 97 19.44 13.62 17.69
N SER A 98 18.79 14.73 17.89
CA SER A 98 18.40 15.08 19.25
C SER A 98 17.43 14.10 19.85
N HIS A 99 16.88 13.27 19.04
CA HIS A 99 15.99 12.26 19.56
C HIS A 99 16.69 10.99 19.93
#